data_b220c4df16da7f8cd09a69f7b8d742df
#
_entry.id   b220c4df16da7f8cd09a69f7b8d742df
#
_cell.length_a   1.000
_cell.length_b   1.000
_cell.length_c   1.000
_cell.angle_alpha   90.00
_cell.angle_beta   90.00
_cell.angle_gamma   90.00
#
_symmetry.space_group_name_H-M   'P 1'
#
loop_
_entity.id
_entity.type
_entity.pdbx_description
1 polymer ?
#
loop_
_entity_poly.entity_id
_entity_poly.type
_entity_poly.pdbx_seq_one_letter_code
_entity_poly.pdbx_strand_id
1 'polypeptide(L)'
;MEYRIGLAQYAPRLGDVDANLELAAGWLRRGATEGAQLVAFPELALTGYLLSDLVPEVAMPADDPRLAALSREAPGVVLAIGFVEETDAHRFCNSAALLLDGNLIGLHRKVYLPTYGMFDEGRFTRAGDRIRTHQVGGPLGSIGLSICEDFWHASLPMLQALDGASLLVNLAAGPARAPGSSAGLAAIAGWHKMQDTYALLGTVAVAFCNRVGNEEGLTFWGGSRLLGADGSTIAEGPLYEEALVVGSIDSDDLRMQRYGLPLLSDERLELVRRELDRIIAERAGLPSATDEDEA
;
A
#
# COMPACT_ATOMS: atom_id res chain seq x y z
N MET A 1 -10.13 -17.90 -11.84
CA MET A 1 -8.92 -18.50 -11.19
C MET A 1 -8.67 -17.81 -9.86
N GLU A 2 -8.60 -18.61 -8.80
CA GLU A 2 -8.31 -18.08 -7.46
C GLU A 2 -6.86 -17.64 -7.30
N TYR A 3 -6.66 -16.56 -6.58
CA TYR A 3 -5.37 -16.05 -6.15
C TYR A 3 -5.43 -15.79 -4.65
N ARG A 4 -4.63 -16.54 -3.88
CA ARG A 4 -4.64 -16.52 -2.43
C ARG A 4 -3.64 -15.51 -1.90
N ILE A 5 -4.09 -14.63 -1.01
CA ILE A 5 -3.33 -13.51 -0.46
C ILE A 5 -3.22 -13.66 1.05
N GLY A 6 -2.02 -13.45 1.58
CA GLY A 6 -1.73 -13.34 2.99
C GLY A 6 -1.38 -11.92 3.39
N LEU A 7 -1.93 -11.43 4.49
CA LEU A 7 -1.59 -10.15 5.10
C LEU A 7 -0.94 -10.43 6.45
N ALA A 8 0.37 -10.15 6.55
CA ALA A 8 1.16 -10.41 7.76
C ALA A 8 1.01 -9.24 8.73
N GLN A 9 -0.03 -9.27 9.54
CA GLN A 9 -0.28 -8.28 10.58
C GLN A 9 0.57 -8.56 11.82
N TYR A 10 1.66 -7.83 12.02
CA TYR A 10 2.57 -8.04 13.15
C TYR A 10 3.20 -6.74 13.65
N ALA A 11 3.96 -6.84 14.75
CA ALA A 11 4.67 -5.73 15.38
C ALA A 11 6.17 -5.76 15.05
N PRO A 12 6.67 -4.94 14.11
CA PRO A 12 8.11 -4.78 13.88
C PRO A 12 8.80 -4.19 15.12
N ARG A 13 10.08 -4.49 15.29
CA ARG A 13 10.94 -3.88 16.31
C ARG A 13 11.54 -2.58 15.78
N LEU A 14 11.43 -1.51 16.55
CA LEU A 14 11.96 -0.21 16.15
C LEU A 14 13.50 -0.26 16.01
N GLY A 15 14.01 0.10 14.83
CA GLY A 15 15.44 0.20 14.52
C GLY A 15 16.20 -1.12 14.38
N ASP A 16 15.57 -2.28 14.60
CA ASP A 16 16.25 -3.58 14.57
C ASP A 16 15.98 -4.34 13.26
N VAL A 17 16.70 -3.94 12.19
CA VAL A 17 16.52 -4.49 10.85
C VAL A 17 16.73 -6.01 10.80
N ASP A 18 17.77 -6.53 11.48
CA ASP A 18 18.10 -7.95 11.41
C ASP A 18 17.02 -8.81 12.07
N ALA A 19 16.55 -8.40 13.25
CA ALA A 19 15.43 -9.10 13.91
C ALA A 19 14.12 -8.99 13.09
N ASN A 20 13.89 -7.88 12.42
CA ASN A 20 12.70 -7.72 11.58
C ASN A 20 12.77 -8.56 10.29
N LEU A 21 13.95 -8.75 9.72
CA LEU A 21 14.15 -9.70 8.61
C LEU A 21 13.83 -11.14 9.03
N GLU A 22 14.27 -11.56 10.21
CA GLU A 22 13.95 -12.89 10.75
C GLU A 22 12.44 -13.06 11.02
N LEU A 23 11.79 -12.05 11.60
CA LEU A 23 10.35 -12.03 11.83
C LEU A 23 9.60 -12.11 10.49
N ALA A 24 9.98 -11.28 9.52
CA ALA A 24 9.37 -11.27 8.21
C ALA A 24 9.53 -12.61 7.47
N ALA A 25 10.70 -13.25 7.55
CA ALA A 25 10.92 -14.59 7.00
C ALA A 25 9.97 -15.63 7.63
N GLY A 26 9.77 -15.57 8.94
CA GLY A 26 8.81 -16.42 9.64
C GLY A 26 7.37 -16.25 9.13
N TRP A 27 6.91 -15.01 9.02
CA TRP A 27 5.57 -14.71 8.52
C TRP A 27 5.41 -15.08 7.04
N LEU A 28 6.44 -14.84 6.21
CA LEU A 28 6.43 -15.19 4.79
C LEU A 28 6.30 -16.71 4.59
N ARG A 29 7.11 -17.50 5.30
CA ARG A 29 7.02 -18.98 5.27
C ARG A 29 5.65 -19.47 5.75
N ARG A 30 5.08 -18.85 6.79
CA ARG A 30 3.73 -19.18 7.26
C ARG A 30 2.69 -18.87 6.17
N GLY A 31 2.76 -17.72 5.49
CA GLY A 31 1.90 -17.40 4.36
C GLY A 31 1.99 -18.41 3.23
N ALA A 32 3.21 -18.82 2.87
CA ALA A 32 3.44 -19.86 1.87
C ALA A 32 2.82 -21.23 2.28
N THR A 33 2.94 -21.59 3.57
CA THR A 33 2.33 -22.82 4.10
C THR A 33 0.80 -22.80 4.04
N GLU A 34 0.19 -21.63 4.23
CA GLU A 34 -1.24 -21.41 4.05
C GLU A 34 -1.66 -21.32 2.57
N GLY A 35 -0.72 -21.47 1.63
CA GLY A 35 -0.95 -21.46 0.18
C GLY A 35 -1.08 -20.05 -0.41
N ALA A 36 -0.63 -19.01 0.27
CA ALA A 36 -0.62 -17.66 -0.27
C ALA A 36 0.35 -17.55 -1.44
N GLN A 37 -0.08 -16.90 -2.51
CA GLN A 37 0.72 -16.60 -3.70
C GLN A 37 1.29 -15.18 -3.66
N LEU A 38 0.72 -14.33 -2.77
CA LEU A 38 1.24 -13.04 -2.38
C LEU A 38 1.16 -12.91 -0.86
N VAL A 39 2.22 -12.41 -0.23
CA VAL A 39 2.21 -12.02 1.18
C VAL A 39 2.59 -10.56 1.28
N ALA A 40 1.68 -9.74 1.81
CA ALA A 40 1.90 -8.33 2.09
C ALA A 40 2.25 -8.13 3.56
N PHE A 41 3.18 -7.19 3.77
CA PHE A 41 3.69 -6.78 5.07
C PHE A 41 3.32 -5.32 5.35
N PRO A 42 3.36 -4.86 6.60
CA PRO A 42 3.06 -3.48 6.94
C PRO A 42 4.03 -2.45 6.33
N GLU A 43 3.65 -1.19 6.40
CA GLU A 43 4.55 -0.05 6.19
C GLU A 43 5.74 -0.13 7.14
N LEU A 44 6.95 0.13 6.63
CA LEU A 44 8.20 0.10 7.38
C LEU A 44 8.38 -1.19 8.23
N ALA A 45 7.95 -2.31 7.65
CA ALA A 45 7.98 -3.64 8.27
C ALA A 45 9.37 -4.08 8.72
N LEU A 46 10.42 -3.60 8.04
CA LEU A 46 11.81 -3.96 8.36
C LEU A 46 12.47 -3.01 9.36
N THR A 47 11.85 -1.90 9.72
CA THR A 47 12.52 -0.87 10.53
C THR A 47 11.72 -0.39 11.74
N GLY A 48 10.39 -0.61 11.77
CA GLY A 48 9.51 0.15 12.65
C GLY A 48 9.23 1.55 12.09
N TYR A 49 8.34 2.32 12.72
CA TYR A 49 7.77 3.54 12.17
C TYR A 49 8.41 4.82 12.74
N LEU A 50 8.54 4.96 14.06
CA LEU A 50 9.03 6.17 14.72
C LEU A 50 10.56 6.27 14.76
N LEU A 51 11.19 6.26 13.60
CA LEU A 51 12.64 6.19 13.46
C LEU A 51 13.38 7.48 13.79
N SER A 52 12.78 8.65 13.49
CA SER A 52 13.44 9.95 13.68
C SER A 52 14.88 9.96 13.10
N ASP A 53 15.87 10.23 13.93
CA ASP A 53 17.28 10.31 13.54
C ASP A 53 17.92 8.95 13.22
N LEU A 54 17.21 7.82 13.44
CA LEU A 54 17.68 6.48 13.07
C LEU A 54 17.53 6.17 11.58
N VAL A 55 16.80 6.99 10.81
CA VAL A 55 16.54 6.76 9.38
C VAL A 55 17.81 6.41 8.59
N PRO A 56 18.94 7.15 8.69
CA PRO A 56 20.15 6.80 7.95
C PRO A 56 20.81 5.47 8.37
N GLU A 57 20.61 5.04 9.61
CA GLU A 57 21.23 3.82 10.16
C GLU A 57 20.50 2.55 9.72
N VAL A 58 19.20 2.65 9.48
CA VAL A 58 18.33 1.50 9.11
C VAL A 58 18.03 1.42 7.62
N ALA A 59 18.40 2.45 6.87
CA ALA A 59 18.13 2.52 5.43
C ALA A 59 18.96 1.49 4.64
N MET A 60 18.40 1.01 3.54
CA MET A 60 19.06 0.10 2.63
C MET A 60 18.70 0.42 1.18
N PRO A 61 19.56 0.12 0.19
CA PRO A 61 19.19 0.28 -1.21
C PRO A 61 18.07 -0.70 -1.62
N ALA A 62 17.31 -0.37 -2.66
CA ALA A 62 16.20 -1.19 -3.12
C ALA A 62 16.66 -2.57 -3.66
N ASP A 63 17.91 -2.70 -4.05
CA ASP A 63 18.55 -3.95 -4.49
C ASP A 63 19.41 -4.62 -3.40
N ASP A 64 19.18 -4.27 -2.12
CA ASP A 64 19.88 -4.88 -1.00
C ASP A 64 19.74 -6.43 -1.04
N PRO A 65 20.87 -7.17 -0.95
CA PRO A 65 20.85 -8.64 -1.03
C PRO A 65 20.01 -9.30 0.08
N ARG A 66 19.75 -8.63 1.21
CA ARG A 66 18.89 -9.13 2.28
C ARG A 66 17.44 -9.19 1.84
N LEU A 67 16.96 -8.22 1.03
CA LEU A 67 15.60 -8.26 0.45
C LEU A 67 15.46 -9.43 -0.52
N ALA A 68 16.47 -9.66 -1.37
CA ALA A 68 16.49 -10.79 -2.28
C ALA A 68 16.53 -12.13 -1.52
N ALA A 69 17.33 -12.21 -0.45
CA ALA A 69 17.40 -13.41 0.39
C ALA A 69 16.05 -13.68 1.08
N LEU A 70 15.41 -12.66 1.65
CA LEU A 70 14.08 -12.76 2.28
C LEU A 70 13.04 -13.31 1.29
N SER A 71 12.99 -12.78 0.06
CA SER A 71 12.04 -13.26 -0.96
C SER A 71 12.22 -14.74 -1.31
N ARG A 72 13.45 -15.28 -1.23
CA ARG A 72 13.73 -16.71 -1.49
C ARG A 72 13.32 -17.65 -0.37
N GLU A 73 12.93 -17.12 0.81
CA GLU A 73 12.37 -17.94 1.90
C GLU A 73 11.01 -18.59 1.55
N ALA A 74 10.33 -18.09 0.52
CA ALA A 74 9.09 -18.66 -0.02
C ALA A 74 9.09 -18.59 -1.55
N PRO A 75 9.73 -19.54 -2.24
CA PRO A 75 9.80 -19.57 -3.70
C PRO A 75 8.41 -19.56 -4.34
N GLY A 76 8.24 -18.77 -5.41
CA GLY A 76 6.98 -18.61 -6.12
C GLY A 76 5.94 -17.71 -5.43
N VAL A 77 6.24 -17.17 -4.25
CA VAL A 77 5.38 -16.24 -3.53
C VAL A 77 5.83 -14.81 -3.79
N VAL A 78 4.92 -13.94 -4.21
CA VAL A 78 5.18 -12.50 -4.33
C VAL A 78 5.24 -11.91 -2.92
N LEU A 79 6.36 -11.27 -2.59
CA LEU A 79 6.56 -10.55 -1.34
C LEU A 79 6.32 -9.06 -1.56
N ALA A 80 5.38 -8.45 -0.83
CA ALA A 80 5.17 -7.00 -0.76
C ALA A 80 5.60 -6.50 0.62
N ILE A 81 6.67 -5.68 0.72
CA ILE A 81 7.25 -5.32 2.02
C ILE A 81 7.70 -3.87 2.10
N GLY A 82 7.40 -3.20 3.24
CA GLY A 82 7.79 -1.83 3.54
C GLY A 82 9.16 -1.73 4.21
N PHE A 83 9.98 -0.76 3.80
CA PHE A 83 11.32 -0.50 4.34
C PHE A 83 11.73 0.96 4.13
N VAL A 84 12.80 1.39 4.81
CA VAL A 84 13.46 2.67 4.51
C VAL A 84 14.46 2.45 3.38
N GLU A 85 14.21 3.10 2.23
CA GLU A 85 15.12 3.07 1.09
C GLU A 85 16.13 4.20 1.16
N GLU A 86 17.42 3.90 0.94
CA GLU A 86 18.43 4.89 0.55
C GLU A 86 18.67 4.79 -0.97
N THR A 87 18.43 5.91 -1.67
CA THR A 87 18.67 5.98 -3.13
C THR A 87 20.14 6.27 -3.43
N ASP A 88 20.57 6.05 -4.69
CA ASP A 88 21.92 6.38 -5.17
C ASP A 88 22.31 7.86 -4.94
N ALA A 89 21.31 8.73 -4.83
CA ALA A 89 21.51 10.16 -4.53
C ALA A 89 21.48 10.47 -3.03
N HIS A 90 21.63 9.46 -2.17
CA HIS A 90 21.57 9.57 -0.71
C HIS A 90 20.30 10.24 -0.19
N ARG A 91 19.16 9.93 -0.81
CA ARG A 91 17.85 10.37 -0.35
C ARG A 91 17.16 9.18 0.32
N PHE A 92 16.55 9.43 1.47
CA PHE A 92 15.78 8.43 2.21
C PHE A 92 14.31 8.50 1.79
N CYS A 93 13.71 7.34 1.52
CA CYS A 93 12.31 7.23 1.15
C CYS A 93 11.64 6.14 2.00
N ASN A 94 10.38 6.36 2.35
CA ASN A 94 9.50 5.30 2.82
C ASN A 94 9.06 4.52 1.58
N SER A 95 9.54 3.29 1.44
CA SER A 95 9.40 2.51 0.21
C SER A 95 8.76 1.14 0.44
N ALA A 96 8.05 0.66 -0.56
CA ALA A 96 7.46 -0.66 -0.63
C ALA A 96 8.03 -1.40 -1.85
N ALA A 97 8.62 -2.57 -1.62
CA ALA A 97 9.15 -3.43 -2.65
C ALA A 97 8.21 -4.60 -2.96
N LEU A 98 8.09 -4.96 -4.23
CA LEU A 98 7.57 -6.25 -4.69
C LEU A 98 8.74 -7.10 -5.14
N LEU A 99 8.85 -8.29 -4.54
CA LEU A 99 9.91 -9.23 -4.88
C LEU A 99 9.31 -10.59 -5.22
N LEU A 100 9.91 -11.28 -6.18
CA LEU A 100 9.60 -12.67 -6.54
C LEU A 100 10.90 -13.43 -6.79
N ASP A 101 11.11 -14.52 -6.08
CA ASP A 101 12.29 -15.39 -6.21
C ASP A 101 13.63 -14.64 -6.15
N GLY A 102 13.68 -13.61 -5.30
CA GLY A 102 14.85 -12.76 -5.10
C GLY A 102 15.01 -11.65 -6.12
N ASN A 103 14.06 -11.46 -7.04
CA ASN A 103 14.08 -10.38 -8.01
C ASN A 103 13.14 -9.25 -7.59
N LEU A 104 13.61 -8.03 -7.64
CA LEU A 104 12.78 -6.84 -7.48
C LEU A 104 11.92 -6.66 -8.74
N ILE A 105 10.60 -6.85 -8.62
CA ILE A 105 9.64 -6.73 -9.73
C ILE A 105 8.81 -5.46 -9.66
N GLY A 106 8.88 -4.73 -8.55
CA GLY A 106 8.20 -3.46 -8.39
C GLY A 106 8.73 -2.68 -7.19
N LEU A 107 8.69 -1.35 -7.28
CA LEU A 107 9.07 -0.44 -6.21
C LEU A 107 8.13 0.77 -6.22
N HIS A 108 7.57 1.07 -5.06
CA HIS A 108 6.79 2.28 -4.84
C HIS A 108 7.40 3.07 -3.69
N ARG A 109 7.62 4.37 -3.89
CA ARG A 109 8.02 5.32 -2.85
C ARG A 109 6.79 6.11 -2.44
N LYS A 110 6.52 6.21 -1.14
CA LYS A 110 5.38 6.96 -0.60
C LYS A 110 5.31 8.35 -1.20
N VAL A 111 4.17 8.66 -1.84
CA VAL A 111 3.96 9.93 -2.56
C VAL A 111 3.47 11.01 -1.60
N TYR A 112 2.59 10.65 -0.71
CA TYR A 112 1.99 11.58 0.24
C TYR A 112 2.56 11.37 1.64
N LEU A 113 3.40 12.30 2.07
CA LEU A 113 4.02 12.26 3.40
C LEU A 113 3.16 13.08 4.37
N PRO A 114 2.55 12.47 5.40
CA PRO A 114 1.74 13.20 6.36
C PRO A 114 2.61 14.14 7.20
N THR A 115 2.12 15.38 7.36
CA THR A 115 2.77 16.46 8.13
C THR A 115 1.83 17.08 9.15
N TYR A 116 0.77 16.37 9.52
CA TYR A 116 -0.26 16.84 10.45
C TYR A 116 -0.34 15.95 11.69
N GLY A 117 -0.83 16.55 12.79
CA GLY A 117 -1.01 15.84 14.05
C GLY A 117 0.34 15.41 14.65
N MET A 118 0.58 14.11 14.68
CA MET A 118 1.81 13.51 15.21
C MET A 118 2.83 13.16 14.12
N PHE A 119 2.50 13.40 12.86
CA PHE A 119 3.32 13.01 11.72
C PHE A 119 4.24 14.14 11.28
N ASP A 120 5.49 13.80 11.00
CA ASP A 120 6.51 14.71 10.46
C ASP A 120 7.43 13.96 9.48
N GLU A 121 6.83 13.13 8.63
CA GLU A 121 7.60 12.26 7.72
C GLU A 121 8.47 13.06 6.75
N GLY A 122 7.98 14.21 6.27
CA GLY A 122 8.70 15.06 5.32
C GLY A 122 10.03 15.63 5.86
N ARG A 123 10.26 15.57 7.17
CA ARG A 123 11.53 15.95 7.79
C ARG A 123 12.62 14.92 7.51
N PHE A 124 12.27 13.64 7.51
CA PHE A 124 13.22 12.52 7.49
C PHE A 124 13.28 11.82 6.14
N THR A 125 12.18 11.84 5.38
CA THR A 125 12.05 11.14 4.10
C THR A 125 11.65 12.07 2.96
N ARG A 126 11.84 11.60 1.72
CA ARG A 126 11.43 12.30 0.49
C ARG A 126 10.25 11.61 -0.14
N ALA A 127 9.34 12.42 -0.66
CA ALA A 127 8.18 11.94 -1.41
C ALA A 127 8.60 11.27 -2.72
N GLY A 128 7.90 10.20 -3.07
CA GLY A 128 7.95 9.63 -4.42
C GLY A 128 7.32 10.55 -5.45
N ASP A 129 7.70 10.36 -6.70
CA ASP A 129 7.26 11.18 -7.84
C ASP A 129 6.52 10.36 -8.92
N ARG A 130 6.16 9.13 -8.61
CA ARG A 130 5.55 8.20 -9.58
C ARG A 130 4.42 7.40 -8.97
N ILE A 131 3.33 7.27 -9.72
CA ILE A 131 2.20 6.39 -9.42
C ILE A 131 2.12 5.41 -10.60
N ARG A 132 2.32 4.12 -10.34
CA ARG A 132 2.34 3.07 -11.37
C ARG A 132 1.79 1.76 -10.84
N THR A 133 1.38 0.90 -11.76
CA THR A 133 1.13 -0.51 -11.49
C THR A 133 2.38 -1.35 -11.80
N HIS A 134 2.42 -2.55 -11.23
CA HIS A 134 3.52 -3.50 -11.37
C HIS A 134 3.00 -4.85 -11.83
N GLN A 135 3.64 -5.39 -12.86
CA GLN A 135 3.28 -6.70 -13.41
C GLN A 135 3.77 -7.81 -12.48
N VAL A 136 2.84 -8.60 -11.97
CA VAL A 136 3.16 -9.78 -11.13
C VAL A 136 2.87 -11.08 -11.85
N GLY A 137 2.20 -11.01 -13.01
CA GLY A 137 1.77 -12.18 -13.78
C GLY A 137 0.61 -12.95 -13.13
N GLY A 138 0.35 -14.14 -13.66
CA GLY A 138 -0.74 -14.99 -13.17
C GLY A 138 -2.12 -14.34 -13.30
N PRO A 139 -3.10 -14.77 -12.47
CA PRO A 139 -4.49 -14.28 -12.55
C PRO A 139 -4.66 -12.80 -12.21
N LEU A 140 -3.74 -12.22 -11.45
CA LEU A 140 -3.78 -10.81 -11.06
C LEU A 140 -3.24 -9.87 -12.15
N GLY A 141 -2.33 -10.34 -12.99
CA GLY A 141 -1.69 -9.49 -14.01
C GLY A 141 -0.92 -8.34 -13.40
N SER A 142 -1.59 -7.27 -12.99
CA SER A 142 -1.00 -6.03 -12.50
C SER A 142 -1.55 -5.65 -11.13
N ILE A 143 -0.71 -5.16 -10.23
CA ILE A 143 -1.09 -4.64 -8.92
C ILE A 143 -0.62 -3.19 -8.74
N GLY A 144 -1.45 -2.39 -8.06
CA GLY A 144 -1.09 -1.08 -7.54
C GLY A 144 -0.50 -1.23 -6.14
N LEU A 145 0.65 -0.61 -5.88
CA LEU A 145 1.31 -0.60 -4.58
C LEU A 145 1.25 0.81 -4.00
N SER A 146 0.86 0.93 -2.74
CA SER A 146 0.71 2.21 -2.04
C SER A 146 1.10 2.07 -0.56
N ILE A 147 1.41 3.19 0.08
CA ILE A 147 1.85 3.21 1.47
C ILE A 147 0.96 4.17 2.27
N CYS A 148 0.19 3.61 3.18
CA CYS A 148 -0.57 4.28 4.24
C CYS A 148 -1.29 5.56 3.77
N GLU A 149 -0.71 6.74 4.00
CA GLU A 149 -1.28 8.05 3.63
C GLU A 149 -1.64 8.18 2.15
N ASP A 150 -0.97 7.45 1.27
CA ASP A 150 -1.28 7.43 -0.16
C ASP A 150 -2.77 7.11 -0.43
N PHE A 151 -3.38 6.27 0.42
CA PHE A 151 -4.79 5.89 0.30
C PHE A 151 -5.76 6.99 0.73
N TRP A 152 -5.32 8.00 1.50
CA TRP A 152 -6.14 9.17 1.85
C TRP A 152 -6.26 10.18 0.69
N HIS A 153 -5.50 9.99 -0.37
CA HIS A 153 -5.52 10.81 -1.58
C HIS A 153 -6.14 10.02 -2.74
N ALA A 154 -7.41 10.29 -3.03
CA ALA A 154 -8.22 9.53 -3.98
C ALA A 154 -7.60 9.41 -5.39
N SER A 155 -6.77 10.36 -5.79
CA SER A 155 -6.08 10.33 -7.08
C SER A 155 -5.14 9.14 -7.23
N LEU A 156 -4.47 8.68 -6.17
CA LEU A 156 -3.50 7.59 -6.25
C LEU A 156 -4.17 6.24 -6.55
N PRO A 157 -5.12 5.73 -5.73
CA PRO A 157 -5.80 4.48 -6.03
C PRO A 157 -6.61 4.53 -7.33
N MET A 158 -7.20 5.70 -7.67
CA MET A 158 -7.89 5.89 -8.95
C MET A 158 -6.93 5.72 -10.14
N LEU A 159 -5.77 6.38 -10.12
CA LEU A 159 -4.79 6.27 -11.19
C LEU A 159 -4.25 4.85 -11.32
N GLN A 160 -4.03 4.12 -10.23
CA GLN A 160 -3.61 2.72 -10.28
C GLN A 160 -4.70 1.82 -10.87
N ALA A 161 -5.97 2.03 -10.52
CA ALA A 161 -7.08 1.29 -11.10
C ALA A 161 -7.19 1.53 -12.63
N LEU A 162 -7.07 2.79 -13.06
CA LEU A 162 -7.05 3.19 -14.47
C LEU A 162 -5.82 2.67 -15.23
N ASP A 163 -4.67 2.54 -14.56
CA ASP A 163 -3.43 1.94 -15.09
C ASP A 163 -3.51 0.39 -15.14
N GLY A 164 -4.67 -0.19 -14.82
CA GLY A 164 -5.00 -1.60 -15.01
C GLY A 164 -4.76 -2.50 -13.79
N ALA A 165 -4.60 -1.95 -12.59
CA ALA A 165 -4.50 -2.77 -11.40
C ALA A 165 -5.71 -3.69 -11.23
N SER A 166 -5.46 -4.96 -10.90
CA SER A 166 -6.48 -5.93 -10.47
C SER A 166 -6.59 -6.00 -8.95
N LEU A 167 -5.52 -5.61 -8.27
CA LEU A 167 -5.41 -5.54 -6.82
C LEU A 167 -4.67 -4.26 -6.43
N LEU A 168 -5.20 -3.53 -5.47
CA LEU A 168 -4.50 -2.47 -4.77
C LEU A 168 -3.96 -3.01 -3.45
N VAL A 169 -2.64 -2.97 -3.27
CA VAL A 169 -1.97 -3.37 -2.03
C VAL A 169 -1.55 -2.11 -1.29
N ASN A 170 -2.12 -1.89 -0.12
CA ASN A 170 -1.77 -0.77 0.76
C ASN A 170 -1.07 -1.28 2.02
N LEU A 171 0.20 -0.92 2.17
CA LEU A 171 1.01 -1.24 3.35
C LEU A 171 0.89 -0.10 4.36
N ALA A 172 0.43 -0.37 5.57
CA ALA A 172 0.09 0.68 6.52
C ALA A 172 0.72 0.49 7.91
N ALA A 173 0.96 1.64 8.55
CA ALA A 173 1.25 1.76 9.97
C ALA A 173 0.26 2.75 10.58
N GLY A 174 -1.02 2.40 10.52
CA GLY A 174 -2.11 3.22 11.01
C GLY A 174 -2.17 3.25 12.53
N PRO A 175 -1.96 4.40 13.20
CA PRO A 175 -2.05 4.49 14.64
C PRO A 175 -3.50 4.61 15.10
N ALA A 176 -3.77 4.02 16.28
CA ALA A 176 -5.03 4.24 17.00
C ALA A 176 -4.91 5.51 17.83
N ARG A 177 -5.73 6.50 17.54
CA ARG A 177 -5.90 7.65 18.44
C ARG A 177 -6.76 7.23 19.62
N ALA A 178 -6.18 7.19 20.83
CA ALA A 178 -6.84 6.79 22.05
C ALA A 178 -7.60 5.44 21.90
N PRO A 179 -6.90 4.31 21.96
CA PRO A 179 -7.49 2.97 21.79
C PRO A 179 -8.73 2.78 22.65
N GLY A 180 -9.80 2.23 22.06
CA GLY A 180 -11.08 2.02 22.75
C GLY A 180 -11.97 3.27 22.90
N SER A 181 -11.50 4.44 22.44
CA SER A 181 -12.33 5.66 22.43
C SER A 181 -13.18 5.76 21.15
N SER A 182 -14.21 6.63 21.21
CA SER A 182 -15.02 6.95 20.02
C SER A 182 -14.18 7.54 18.88
N ALA A 183 -13.12 8.28 19.17
CA ALA A 183 -12.20 8.84 18.18
C ALA A 183 -11.35 7.75 17.49
N GLY A 184 -10.88 6.75 18.24
CA GLY A 184 -10.17 5.59 17.68
C GLY A 184 -11.05 4.75 16.75
N LEU A 185 -12.28 4.49 17.17
CA LEU A 185 -13.28 3.77 16.34
C LEU A 185 -13.64 4.55 15.08
N ALA A 186 -13.76 5.88 15.17
CA ALA A 186 -14.03 6.73 14.01
C ALA A 186 -12.89 6.71 12.98
N ALA A 187 -11.62 6.65 13.43
CA ALA A 187 -10.48 6.53 12.54
C ALA A 187 -10.50 5.21 11.77
N ILE A 188 -10.75 4.08 12.45
CA ILE A 188 -10.89 2.75 11.83
C ILE A 188 -12.04 2.76 10.81
N ALA A 189 -13.20 3.31 11.20
CA ALA A 189 -14.34 3.43 10.30
C ALA A 189 -14.05 4.29 9.06
N GLY A 190 -13.19 5.31 9.19
CA GLY A 190 -12.70 6.11 8.07
C GLY A 190 -11.90 5.27 7.07
N TRP A 191 -10.98 4.46 7.57
CA TRP A 191 -10.19 3.53 6.76
C TRP A 191 -11.08 2.52 6.03
N HIS A 192 -12.05 1.91 6.71
CA HIS A 192 -12.97 0.95 6.09
C HIS A 192 -13.75 1.61 4.94
N LYS A 193 -14.32 2.80 5.17
CA LYS A 193 -15.07 3.52 4.12
C LYS A 193 -14.23 3.80 2.88
N MET A 194 -12.97 4.22 3.04
CA MET A 194 -12.08 4.45 1.89
C MET A 194 -11.81 3.17 1.13
N GLN A 195 -11.43 2.10 1.83
CA GLN A 195 -11.14 0.80 1.24
C GLN A 195 -12.33 0.27 0.44
N ASP A 196 -13.53 0.27 1.06
CA ASP A 196 -14.78 -0.16 0.43
C ASP A 196 -15.08 0.69 -0.83
N THR A 197 -14.90 2.01 -0.72
CA THR A 197 -15.16 2.94 -1.83
C THR A 197 -14.19 2.70 -3.00
N TYR A 198 -12.90 2.56 -2.74
CA TYR A 198 -11.92 2.35 -3.81
C TYR A 198 -12.07 0.98 -4.46
N ALA A 199 -12.40 -0.06 -3.70
CA ALA A 199 -12.70 -1.37 -4.24
C ALA A 199 -13.91 -1.30 -5.20
N LEU A 200 -15.00 -0.69 -4.75
CA LEU A 200 -16.23 -0.59 -5.53
C LEU A 200 -16.06 0.31 -6.77
N LEU A 201 -15.57 1.54 -6.62
CA LEU A 201 -15.47 2.50 -7.73
C LEU A 201 -14.33 2.14 -8.70
N GLY A 202 -13.22 1.60 -8.19
CA GLY A 202 -12.11 1.10 -9.01
C GLY A 202 -12.39 -0.27 -9.61
N THR A 203 -13.50 -0.94 -9.25
CA THR A 203 -13.77 -2.33 -9.63
C THR A 203 -12.50 -3.18 -9.52
N VAL A 204 -11.85 -3.12 -8.36
CA VAL A 204 -10.52 -3.65 -8.07
C VAL A 204 -10.49 -4.26 -6.67
N ALA A 205 -9.82 -5.38 -6.48
CA ALA A 205 -9.64 -5.93 -5.14
C ALA A 205 -8.71 -5.03 -4.30
N VAL A 206 -8.87 -5.04 -2.97
CA VAL A 206 -8.02 -4.26 -2.06
C VAL A 206 -7.43 -5.16 -0.98
N ALA A 207 -6.11 -5.11 -0.82
CA ALA A 207 -5.36 -5.76 0.25
C ALA A 207 -4.73 -4.67 1.15
N PHE A 208 -5.31 -4.44 2.30
CA PHE A 208 -4.82 -3.50 3.31
C PHE A 208 -4.09 -4.26 4.40
N CYS A 209 -2.77 -4.10 4.50
CA CYS A 209 -1.94 -4.72 5.50
C CYS A 209 -1.45 -3.70 6.52
N ASN A 210 -2.00 -3.75 7.73
CA ASN A 210 -1.67 -2.81 8.79
C ASN A 210 -0.88 -3.49 9.91
N ARG A 211 0.06 -2.77 10.52
CA ARG A 211 0.79 -3.29 11.68
C ARG A 211 -0.03 -3.23 12.96
N VAL A 212 0.43 -3.97 13.97
CA VAL A 212 -0.03 -3.88 15.36
C VAL A 212 1.12 -3.48 16.29
N GLY A 213 0.86 -3.44 17.57
CA GLY A 213 1.84 -3.22 18.63
C GLY A 213 1.92 -1.78 19.09
N ASN A 214 2.85 -1.54 20.00
CA ASN A 214 3.12 -0.21 20.57
C ASN A 214 4.54 0.21 20.24
N GLU A 215 4.70 1.50 19.94
CA GLU A 215 6.00 2.08 19.60
C GLU A 215 6.00 3.53 20.07
N GLU A 216 6.93 3.90 20.95
CA GLU A 216 7.11 5.26 21.48
C GLU A 216 5.79 5.94 21.93
N GLY A 217 4.89 5.18 22.56
CA GLY A 217 3.60 5.67 23.04
C GLY A 217 2.47 5.68 22.00
N LEU A 218 2.74 5.28 20.75
CA LEU A 218 1.71 5.02 19.76
C LEU A 218 1.27 3.56 19.80
N THR A 219 -0.03 3.35 19.65
CA THR A 219 -0.62 2.02 19.47
C THR A 219 -1.11 1.88 18.04
N PHE A 220 -0.72 0.80 17.36
CA PHE A 220 -1.18 0.48 16.00
C PHE A 220 -2.28 -0.57 16.09
N TRP A 221 -3.35 -0.36 15.30
CA TRP A 221 -4.62 -1.08 15.54
C TRP A 221 -4.78 -2.40 14.77
N GLY A 222 -3.95 -2.71 13.77
CA GLY A 222 -4.11 -3.92 12.97
C GLY A 222 -5.31 -3.87 12.04
N GLY A 223 -6.26 -4.80 12.19
CA GLY A 223 -7.47 -4.84 11.37
C GLY A 223 -7.19 -4.90 9.87
N SER A 224 -6.16 -5.65 9.47
CA SER A 224 -5.82 -5.85 8.06
C SER A 224 -6.98 -6.46 7.32
N ARG A 225 -7.26 -6.01 6.07
CA ARG A 225 -8.44 -6.43 5.32
C ARG A 225 -8.12 -6.83 3.89
N LEU A 226 -8.81 -7.85 3.41
CA LEU A 226 -8.88 -8.21 2.00
C LEU A 226 -10.31 -7.99 1.51
N LEU A 227 -10.50 -7.24 0.44
CA LEU A 227 -11.78 -6.91 -0.14
C LEU A 227 -11.86 -7.39 -1.60
N GLY A 228 -13.05 -7.82 -1.98
CA GLY A 228 -13.43 -8.08 -3.37
C GLY A 228 -13.60 -6.79 -4.17
N ALA A 229 -13.66 -6.92 -5.48
CA ALA A 229 -13.84 -5.78 -6.39
C ALA A 229 -15.24 -5.13 -6.30
N ASP A 230 -16.15 -5.72 -5.58
CA ASP A 230 -17.48 -5.21 -5.23
C ASP A 230 -17.50 -4.44 -3.90
N GLY A 231 -16.34 -4.33 -3.22
CA GLY A 231 -16.21 -3.72 -1.91
C GLY A 231 -16.59 -4.65 -0.74
N SER A 232 -16.95 -5.91 -0.99
CA SER A 232 -17.24 -6.87 0.06
C SER A 232 -15.98 -7.31 0.80
N THR A 233 -16.08 -7.51 2.13
CA THR A 233 -14.96 -8.03 2.92
C THR A 233 -14.83 -9.53 2.73
N ILE A 234 -13.68 -9.97 2.21
CA ILE A 234 -13.31 -11.40 2.04
C ILE A 234 -12.69 -11.93 3.35
N ALA A 235 -11.78 -11.16 3.93
CA ALA A 235 -11.12 -11.51 5.18
C ALA A 235 -10.75 -10.25 5.95
N GLU A 236 -10.80 -10.34 7.30
CA GLU A 236 -10.43 -9.23 8.20
C GLU A 236 -9.70 -9.77 9.42
N GLY A 237 -8.61 -9.11 9.80
CA GLY A 237 -7.80 -9.43 10.96
C GLY A 237 -8.34 -8.85 12.26
N PRO A 238 -7.90 -9.40 13.40
CA PRO A 238 -8.27 -8.87 14.71
C PRO A 238 -7.67 -7.49 14.94
N LEU A 239 -8.27 -6.71 15.83
CA LEU A 239 -7.71 -5.46 16.32
C LEU A 239 -6.69 -5.73 17.42
N TYR A 240 -5.53 -5.07 17.37
CA TYR A 240 -4.47 -5.07 18.38
C TYR A 240 -3.77 -6.41 18.62
N GLU A 241 -3.99 -7.39 17.76
CA GLU A 241 -3.38 -8.73 17.86
C GLU A 241 -2.62 -9.07 16.58
N GLU A 242 -1.52 -9.81 16.70
CA GLU A 242 -0.80 -10.35 15.56
C GLU A 242 -1.61 -11.46 14.87
N ALA A 243 -1.66 -11.41 13.55
CA ALA A 243 -2.38 -12.40 12.76
C ALA A 243 -1.82 -12.52 11.33
N LEU A 244 -1.93 -13.71 10.77
CA LEU A 244 -1.88 -13.89 9.32
C LEU A 244 -3.31 -13.92 8.80
N VAL A 245 -3.73 -12.87 8.12
CA VAL A 245 -5.06 -12.78 7.51
C VAL A 245 -4.97 -13.34 6.09
N VAL A 246 -5.70 -14.41 5.80
CA VAL A 246 -5.63 -15.09 4.50
C VAL A 246 -7.00 -15.12 3.86
N GLY A 247 -7.05 -14.80 2.57
CA GLY A 247 -8.26 -14.89 1.76
C GLY A 247 -7.91 -15.10 0.28
N SER A 248 -8.91 -15.41 -0.51
CA SER A 248 -8.76 -15.61 -1.96
C SER A 248 -9.61 -14.62 -2.74
N ILE A 249 -9.07 -14.09 -3.82
CA ILE A 249 -9.80 -13.35 -4.84
C ILE A 249 -9.89 -14.18 -6.11
N ASP A 250 -11.03 -14.11 -6.80
CA ASP A 250 -11.19 -14.78 -8.09
C ASP A 250 -11.12 -13.75 -9.23
N SER A 251 -10.27 -14.03 -10.23
CA SER A 251 -10.16 -13.19 -11.44
C SER A 251 -11.47 -13.16 -12.25
N ASP A 252 -12.30 -14.18 -12.15
CA ASP A 252 -13.61 -14.20 -12.82
C ASP A 252 -14.60 -13.25 -12.12
N ASP A 253 -14.57 -13.16 -10.79
CA ASP A 253 -15.39 -12.20 -10.04
C ASP A 253 -14.98 -10.76 -10.41
N LEU A 254 -13.67 -10.50 -10.49
CA LEU A 254 -13.15 -9.21 -10.95
C LEU A 254 -13.64 -8.88 -12.38
N ARG A 255 -13.55 -9.84 -13.29
CA ARG A 255 -14.01 -9.70 -14.67
C ARG A 255 -15.51 -9.40 -14.73
N MET A 256 -16.32 -10.14 -13.96
CA MET A 256 -17.77 -9.95 -13.90
C MET A 256 -18.15 -8.61 -13.27
N GLN A 257 -17.43 -8.18 -12.24
CA GLN A 257 -17.64 -6.86 -11.63
C GLN A 257 -17.38 -5.73 -12.63
N ARG A 258 -16.25 -5.78 -13.37
CA ARG A 258 -15.93 -4.80 -14.42
C ARG A 258 -16.91 -4.81 -15.58
N TYR A 259 -17.47 -5.98 -15.93
CA TYR A 259 -18.50 -6.09 -16.94
C TYR A 259 -19.83 -5.49 -16.47
N GLY A 260 -20.24 -5.79 -15.23
CA GLY A 260 -21.51 -5.30 -14.67
C GLY A 260 -21.49 -3.83 -14.26
N LEU A 261 -20.31 -3.29 -13.91
CA LEU A 261 -20.10 -1.92 -13.49
C LEU A 261 -18.87 -1.33 -14.22
N PRO A 262 -19.03 -0.88 -15.48
CA PRO A 262 -17.92 -0.54 -16.38
C PRO A 262 -17.32 0.85 -16.13
N LEU A 263 -17.20 1.29 -14.86
CA LEU A 263 -16.77 2.64 -14.48
C LEU A 263 -15.41 3.04 -15.05
N LEU A 264 -14.44 2.10 -15.06
CA LEU A 264 -13.09 2.40 -15.57
C LEU A 264 -13.07 2.62 -17.08
N SER A 265 -13.92 1.88 -17.85
CA SER A 265 -14.00 2.04 -19.30
C SER A 265 -14.83 3.25 -19.72
N ASP A 266 -15.74 3.70 -18.86
CA ASP A 266 -16.59 4.85 -19.10
C ASP A 266 -15.92 6.17 -18.64
N GLU A 267 -14.76 6.09 -17.95
CA GLU A 267 -14.05 7.24 -17.46
C GLU A 267 -13.52 8.11 -18.61
N ARG A 268 -13.81 9.40 -18.57
CA ARG A 268 -13.46 10.37 -19.61
C ARG A 268 -12.10 11.02 -19.31
N LEU A 269 -11.02 10.25 -19.47
CA LEU A 269 -9.66 10.66 -19.09
C LEU A 269 -9.23 11.99 -19.72
N GLU A 270 -9.61 12.26 -20.99
CA GLU A 270 -9.28 13.52 -21.65
C GLU A 270 -10.02 14.72 -21.02
N LEU A 271 -11.26 14.50 -20.56
CA LEU A 271 -12.00 15.53 -19.81
C LEU A 271 -11.32 15.78 -18.45
N VAL A 272 -11.01 14.72 -17.71
CA VAL A 272 -10.34 14.81 -16.40
C VAL A 272 -9.01 15.56 -16.54
N ARG A 273 -8.18 15.19 -17.51
CA ARG A 273 -6.90 15.86 -17.78
C ARG A 273 -7.10 17.34 -18.06
N ARG A 274 -7.99 17.69 -18.98
CA ARG A 274 -8.28 19.09 -19.34
C ARG A 274 -8.73 19.92 -18.13
N GLU A 275 -9.62 19.38 -17.30
CA GLU A 275 -10.09 20.09 -16.12
C GLU A 275 -9.00 20.22 -15.03
N LEU A 276 -8.12 19.22 -14.91
CA LEU A 276 -6.95 19.33 -14.03
C LEU A 276 -5.97 20.40 -14.52
N ASP A 277 -5.69 20.44 -15.82
CA ASP A 277 -4.84 21.47 -16.43
C ASP A 277 -5.42 22.88 -16.21
N ARG A 278 -6.74 23.06 -16.39
CA ARG A 278 -7.45 24.32 -16.08
C ARG A 278 -7.29 24.71 -14.60
N ILE A 279 -7.55 23.78 -13.68
CA ILE A 279 -7.44 24.04 -12.23
C ILE A 279 -6.01 24.42 -11.84
N ILE A 280 -5.00 23.74 -12.43
CA ILE A 280 -3.59 24.03 -12.19
C ILE A 280 -3.24 25.45 -12.68
N ALA A 281 -3.66 25.80 -13.89
CA ALA A 281 -3.44 27.14 -14.47
C ALA A 281 -4.08 28.25 -13.60
N GLU A 282 -5.34 28.08 -13.22
CA GLU A 282 -6.07 29.04 -12.40
C GLU A 282 -5.38 29.23 -11.01
N ARG A 283 -4.94 28.13 -10.35
CA ARG A 283 -4.21 28.22 -9.08
C ARG A 283 -2.86 28.90 -9.20
N ALA A 284 -2.22 28.79 -10.36
CA ALA A 284 -0.96 29.45 -10.66
C ALA A 284 -1.14 30.92 -11.14
N GLY A 285 -2.37 31.40 -11.32
CA GLY A 285 -2.67 32.71 -11.90
C GLY A 285 -2.28 32.83 -13.39
N LEU A 286 -2.25 31.69 -14.11
CA LEU A 286 -1.93 31.61 -15.52
C LEU A 286 -3.24 31.58 -16.34
N PRO A 287 -3.27 32.13 -17.59
CA PRO A 287 -4.42 31.94 -18.49
C PRO A 287 -4.64 30.44 -18.75
N SER A 288 -5.90 29.99 -18.72
CA SER A 288 -6.23 28.62 -19.05
C SER A 288 -6.21 28.42 -20.56
N ALA A 289 -5.80 27.25 -21.03
CA ALA A 289 -5.82 26.92 -22.47
C ALA A 289 -7.24 26.90 -23.07
N THR A 290 -8.29 26.99 -22.25
CA THR A 290 -9.71 27.06 -22.67
C THR A 290 -10.16 28.46 -23.03
N ASP A 291 -9.41 29.49 -22.62
CA ASP A 291 -9.76 30.89 -22.94
C ASP A 291 -9.42 31.26 -24.39
N GLU A 292 -8.61 30.44 -25.09
CA GLU A 292 -8.25 30.66 -26.51
C GLU A 292 -9.28 30.07 -27.49
N ASP A 293 -10.14 29.15 -27.08
CA ASP A 293 -11.16 28.52 -27.94
C ASP A 293 -12.52 29.25 -27.92
N GLU A 294 -12.73 30.22 -27.01
CA GLU A 294 -13.95 31.03 -26.93
C GLU A 294 -13.78 32.46 -27.53
N ALA A 295 -12.64 32.81 -28.06
CA ALA A 295 -12.34 34.09 -28.71
C ALA A 295 -12.27 33.95 -30.23
#